data_81f601540c40afe6d00df1af68128e76
#
_entry.id   81f601540c40afe6d00df1af68128e76
#
_cell.length_a   1.000
_cell.length_b   1.000
_cell.length_c   1.000
_cell.angle_alpha   90.00
_cell.angle_beta   90.00
_cell.angle_gamma   90.00
#
_symmetry.space_group_name_H-M   'P 1'
#
loop_
_entity.id
_entity.type
_entity.pdbx_description
1 polymer ?
#
loop_
_entity_poly.entity_id
_entity_poly.type
_entity_poly.pdbx_seq_one_letter_code
_entity_poly.pdbx_strand_id
1 'polypeptide(L)'
;MIDARVLGGALRITVTNEGVYVLDLEGRPVFFEHALRSYERGLSGLLVRKSWRGNRRVVEEVSGAERERALGAVYSAVRRALEESGNGDAREALSLAASRGIGWLRADEARFASLYMPVSILPPDQYLSIVLQATIGCAYNRCSFCSFYRDRPYRAREPREFAAHAAQVRDWLGAGALIRRGIFLGDANPLGAPREYVLEYLRIARDVFPGREVHAFSDYFSTRLRPSDYSLLASMGLRRVYIGLESGSRDVLRILSKPPEPRLAVGIARSLGDAGISRGIIVLVGAGGRSMWRAHVEGTMEVLDSMDLSKDDIVFLSRLLVRPDLPYASAVRDHLSEPELDEQEDEMLGALRARGIRVAPYDIREAIY
;
A
#
# COMPACT_ATOMS: atom_id res chain seq x y z
N MET A 1 -15.30 32.32 2.62
CA MET A 1 -13.88 32.57 2.26
C MET A 1 -13.33 31.31 1.64
N ILE A 2 -12.69 31.44 0.48
CA ILE A 2 -12.01 30.33 -0.21
C ILE A 2 -10.51 30.65 -0.26
N ASP A 3 -9.66 29.70 0.12
CA ASP A 3 -8.20 29.78 0.00
C ASP A 3 -7.73 28.61 -0.86
N ALA A 4 -6.89 28.90 -1.86
CA ALA A 4 -6.35 27.89 -2.76
C ALA A 4 -4.84 28.07 -2.91
N ARG A 5 -4.08 26.97 -2.74
CA ARG A 5 -2.60 26.96 -2.80
C ARG A 5 -2.09 25.69 -3.45
N VAL A 6 -0.95 25.82 -4.11
CA VAL A 6 -0.15 24.65 -4.53
C VAL A 6 0.88 24.35 -3.45
N LEU A 7 0.79 23.17 -2.83
CA LEU A 7 1.66 22.72 -1.73
C LEU A 7 2.04 21.26 -1.93
N GLY A 8 3.34 20.95 -1.87
CA GLY A 8 3.82 19.56 -1.91
C GLY A 8 3.40 18.78 -3.18
N GLY A 9 3.28 19.47 -4.32
CA GLY A 9 2.86 18.84 -5.58
C GLY A 9 1.36 18.60 -5.69
N ALA A 10 0.53 19.25 -4.86
CA ALA A 10 -0.92 19.16 -4.88
C ALA A 10 -1.59 20.55 -4.85
N LEU A 11 -2.74 20.67 -5.48
CA LEU A 11 -3.67 21.77 -5.33
C LEU A 11 -4.53 21.53 -4.09
N ARG A 12 -4.40 22.39 -3.09
CA ARG A 12 -5.25 22.38 -1.89
C ARG A 12 -6.20 23.55 -1.92
N ILE A 13 -7.49 23.29 -1.74
CA ILE A 13 -8.56 24.27 -1.65
C ILE A 13 -9.22 24.11 -0.29
N THR A 14 -9.33 25.19 0.46
CA THR A 14 -10.05 25.24 1.74
C THR A 14 -11.24 26.18 1.59
N VAL A 15 -12.45 25.68 1.84
CA VAL A 15 -13.69 26.45 1.84
C VAL A 15 -14.22 26.51 3.27
N THR A 16 -14.23 27.70 3.86
CA THR A 16 -14.64 27.91 5.25
C THR A 16 -16.05 27.33 5.48
N ASN A 17 -16.22 26.54 6.54
CA ASN A 17 -17.44 25.86 6.94
C ASN A 17 -17.98 24.79 5.95
N GLU A 18 -17.23 24.43 4.93
CA GLU A 18 -17.65 23.42 3.96
C GLU A 18 -16.70 22.23 3.91
N GLY A 19 -15.39 22.48 3.76
CA GLY A 19 -14.42 21.42 3.72
C GLY A 19 -13.05 21.79 3.13
N VAL A 20 -12.22 20.77 2.95
CA VAL A 20 -10.89 20.83 2.36
C VAL A 20 -10.84 19.87 1.20
N TYR A 21 -10.28 20.29 0.08
CA TYR A 21 -10.16 19.49 -1.14
C TYR A 21 -8.71 19.48 -1.61
N VAL A 22 -8.17 18.28 -1.80
CA VAL A 22 -6.79 18.07 -2.27
C VAL A 22 -6.84 17.31 -3.58
N LEU A 23 -6.32 17.93 -4.63
CA LEU A 23 -6.19 17.35 -5.96
C LEU A 23 -4.70 17.24 -6.32
N ASP A 24 -4.34 16.26 -7.15
CA ASP A 24 -3.06 16.27 -7.82
C ASP A 24 -3.03 17.39 -8.89
N LEU A 25 -1.85 17.67 -9.46
CA LEU A 25 -1.71 18.76 -10.43
C LEU A 25 -2.22 18.39 -11.83
N GLU A 26 -2.77 17.20 -12.05
CA GLU A 26 -3.57 16.85 -13.22
C GLU A 26 -5.08 17.04 -12.98
N GLY A 27 -5.48 17.44 -11.76
CA GLY A 27 -6.86 17.69 -11.39
C GLY A 27 -7.61 16.46 -10.86
N ARG A 28 -6.91 15.36 -10.49
CA ARG A 28 -7.51 14.19 -9.84
C ARG A 28 -7.73 14.48 -8.36
N PRO A 29 -8.95 14.33 -7.81
CA PRO A 29 -9.15 14.32 -6.36
C PRO A 29 -8.34 13.19 -5.72
N VAL A 30 -7.62 13.50 -4.64
CA VAL A 30 -6.84 12.52 -3.86
C VAL A 30 -7.47 12.33 -2.49
N PHE A 31 -7.67 13.42 -1.78
CA PHE A 31 -8.32 13.46 -0.47
C PHE A 31 -9.24 14.68 -0.40
N PHE A 32 -10.38 14.52 0.24
CA PHE A 32 -11.23 15.69 0.52
C PHE A 32 -12.15 15.45 1.71
N GLU A 33 -12.45 16.55 2.39
CA GLU A 33 -13.48 16.61 3.41
C GLU A 33 -14.64 17.46 2.90
N HIS A 34 -15.83 16.93 2.98
CA HIS A 34 -17.06 17.62 2.58
C HIS A 34 -18.21 17.21 3.48
N ALA A 35 -18.96 18.19 4.01
CA ALA A 35 -20.11 17.96 4.89
C ALA A 35 -19.76 17.02 6.06
N LEU A 36 -18.65 17.26 6.75
CA LEU A 36 -18.14 16.49 7.91
C LEU A 36 -17.80 15.02 7.59
N ARG A 37 -17.58 14.69 6.34
CA ARG A 37 -17.16 13.36 5.88
C ARG A 37 -15.82 13.45 5.18
N SER A 38 -14.93 12.50 5.49
CA SER A 38 -13.62 12.39 4.86
C SER A 38 -13.63 11.34 3.77
N TYR A 39 -13.13 11.69 2.59
CA TYR A 39 -13.06 10.84 1.41
C TYR A 39 -11.63 10.72 0.92
N GLU A 40 -11.29 9.57 0.40
CA GLU A 40 -10.04 9.32 -0.31
C GLU A 40 -10.31 8.60 -1.63
N ARG A 41 -9.65 9.04 -2.70
CA ARG A 41 -9.79 8.45 -4.03
C ARG A 41 -8.48 7.88 -4.52
N GLY A 42 -8.49 6.60 -4.87
CA GLY A 42 -7.39 5.94 -5.58
C GLY A 42 -7.29 6.35 -7.05
N LEU A 43 -6.17 6.05 -7.65
CA LEU A 43 -5.95 6.26 -9.09
C LEU A 43 -6.86 5.39 -9.96
N SER A 44 -7.26 4.22 -9.47
CA SER A 44 -8.25 3.34 -10.11
C SER A 44 -9.65 3.96 -10.18
N GLY A 45 -9.89 5.05 -9.44
CA GLY A 45 -11.20 5.65 -9.29
C GLY A 45 -12.00 5.13 -8.09
N LEU A 46 -11.49 4.13 -7.37
CA LEU A 46 -12.12 3.70 -6.11
C LEU A 46 -12.19 4.87 -5.14
N LEU A 47 -13.39 5.19 -4.69
CA LEU A 47 -13.65 6.23 -3.69
C LEU A 47 -14.07 5.56 -2.40
N VAL A 48 -13.41 5.90 -1.30
CA VAL A 48 -13.78 5.43 0.03
C VAL A 48 -14.10 6.58 0.94
N ARG A 49 -15.03 6.34 1.87
CA ARG A 49 -15.31 7.21 3.01
C ARG A 49 -14.62 6.64 4.24
N LYS A 50 -13.89 7.50 4.96
CA LYS A 50 -13.24 7.15 6.22
C LYS A 50 -13.99 7.79 7.38
N SER A 51 -14.30 7.00 8.38
CA SER A 51 -14.96 7.44 9.62
C SER A 51 -14.33 6.74 10.83
N TRP A 52 -14.67 7.22 12.04
CA TRP A 52 -14.24 6.59 13.28
C TRP A 52 -15.44 5.98 13.99
N ARG A 53 -15.28 4.75 14.45
CA ARG A 53 -16.23 4.08 15.34
C ARG A 53 -15.49 3.67 16.61
N GLY A 54 -15.62 4.48 17.67
CA GLY A 54 -14.73 4.39 18.84
C GLY A 54 -13.29 4.72 18.43
N ASN A 55 -12.34 3.85 18.76
CA ASN A 55 -10.93 3.99 18.42
C ASN A 55 -10.54 3.38 17.06
N ARG A 56 -11.52 2.91 16.28
CA ARG A 56 -11.29 2.24 15.00
C ARG A 56 -11.65 3.12 13.84
N ARG A 57 -10.79 3.08 12.81
CA ARG A 57 -11.12 3.62 11.50
C ARG A 57 -12.01 2.63 10.75
N VAL A 58 -13.11 3.13 10.20
CA VAL A 58 -14.02 2.39 9.32
C VAL A 58 -13.87 2.93 7.92
N VAL A 59 -13.66 2.04 6.96
CA VAL A 59 -13.52 2.36 5.55
C VAL A 59 -14.68 1.75 4.79
N GLU A 60 -15.42 2.58 4.07
CA GLU A 60 -16.58 2.17 3.29
C GLU A 60 -16.43 2.64 1.84
N GLU A 61 -16.66 1.74 0.90
CA GLU A 61 -16.68 2.10 -0.51
C GLU A 61 -17.88 3.01 -0.82
N VAL A 62 -17.62 4.05 -1.61
CA VAL A 62 -18.62 5.01 -2.03
C VAL A 62 -18.87 4.85 -3.53
N SER A 63 -20.08 4.49 -3.90
CA SER A 63 -20.48 4.22 -5.28
C SER A 63 -21.77 4.93 -5.70
N GLY A 64 -22.19 4.76 -6.94
CA GLY A 64 -23.44 5.26 -7.47
C GLY A 64 -23.62 6.77 -7.29
N ALA A 65 -24.86 7.18 -6.93
CA ALA A 65 -25.22 8.59 -6.79
C ALA A 65 -24.47 9.34 -5.67
N GLU A 66 -24.02 8.63 -4.61
CA GLU A 66 -23.22 9.26 -3.56
C GLU A 66 -21.83 9.65 -4.09
N ARG A 67 -21.20 8.75 -4.85
CA ARG A 67 -19.90 9.03 -5.51
C ARG A 67 -20.00 10.25 -6.44
N GLU A 68 -21.02 10.31 -7.28
CA GLU A 68 -21.24 11.45 -8.19
C GLU A 68 -21.42 12.76 -7.44
N ARG A 69 -22.20 12.77 -6.36
CA ARG A 69 -22.38 13.97 -5.51
C ARG A 69 -21.07 14.40 -4.84
N ALA A 70 -20.33 13.45 -4.25
CA ALA A 70 -19.08 13.75 -3.57
C ALA A 70 -18.03 14.33 -4.53
N LEU A 71 -17.83 13.72 -5.70
CA LEU A 71 -16.92 14.23 -6.72
C LEU A 71 -17.42 15.54 -7.35
N GLY A 72 -18.73 15.70 -7.52
CA GLY A 72 -19.34 16.94 -7.98
C GLY A 72 -19.06 18.13 -7.05
N ALA A 73 -19.07 17.89 -5.73
CA ALA A 73 -18.72 18.92 -4.74
C ALA A 73 -17.26 19.38 -4.89
N VAL A 74 -16.31 18.46 -5.16
CA VAL A 74 -14.91 18.81 -5.41
C VAL A 74 -14.78 19.78 -6.57
N TYR A 75 -15.34 19.44 -7.74
CA TYR A 75 -15.24 20.32 -8.92
C TYR A 75 -16.06 21.61 -8.81
N SER A 76 -17.12 21.62 -7.99
CA SER A 76 -17.81 22.86 -7.64
C SER A 76 -16.92 23.79 -6.81
N ALA A 77 -16.20 23.24 -5.82
CA ALA A 77 -15.24 24.01 -5.02
C ALA A 77 -14.08 24.53 -5.88
N VAL A 78 -13.59 23.73 -6.83
CA VAL A 78 -12.54 24.15 -7.80
C VAL A 78 -13.01 25.36 -8.61
N ARG A 79 -14.21 25.32 -9.20
CA ARG A 79 -14.74 26.44 -10.02
C ARG A 79 -14.91 27.72 -9.20
N ARG A 80 -15.51 27.62 -8.01
CA ARG A 80 -15.63 28.77 -7.10
C ARG A 80 -14.29 29.35 -6.70
N ALA A 81 -13.30 28.48 -6.38
CA ALA A 81 -11.95 28.92 -6.06
C ALA A 81 -11.28 29.64 -7.23
N LEU A 82 -11.50 29.21 -8.47
CA LEU A 82 -10.98 29.85 -9.67
C LEU A 82 -11.57 31.25 -9.88
N GLU A 83 -12.88 31.43 -9.62
CA GLU A 83 -13.58 32.72 -9.71
C GLU A 83 -13.04 33.73 -8.67
N GLU A 84 -12.72 33.27 -7.45
CA GLU A 84 -12.22 34.12 -6.36
C GLU A 84 -10.69 34.29 -6.38
N SER A 85 -9.92 33.47 -7.15
CA SER A 85 -8.47 33.48 -7.14
C SER A 85 -7.88 34.65 -7.93
N GLY A 86 -6.81 35.25 -7.38
CA GLY A 86 -5.93 36.16 -8.12
C GLY A 86 -5.01 35.45 -9.14
N ASN A 87 -3.95 36.10 -9.56
CA ASN A 87 -2.91 35.51 -10.42
C ASN A 87 -1.91 34.67 -9.59
N GLY A 88 -1.26 33.68 -10.24
CA GLY A 88 -0.21 32.86 -9.64
C GLY A 88 -0.40 31.35 -9.89
N ASP A 89 0.48 30.53 -9.31
CA ASP A 89 0.54 29.08 -9.54
C ASP A 89 -0.77 28.36 -9.18
N ALA A 90 -1.48 28.83 -8.14
CA ALA A 90 -2.77 28.27 -7.77
C ALA A 90 -3.82 28.48 -8.87
N ARG A 91 -3.80 29.62 -9.56
CA ARG A 91 -4.76 29.91 -10.63
C ARG A 91 -4.56 29.00 -11.85
N GLU A 92 -3.31 28.70 -12.22
CA GLU A 92 -3.03 27.77 -13.30
C GLU A 92 -3.53 26.34 -12.97
N ALA A 93 -3.20 25.86 -11.77
CA ALA A 93 -3.67 24.56 -11.28
C ALA A 93 -5.21 24.50 -11.18
N LEU A 94 -5.86 25.56 -10.71
CA LEU A 94 -7.32 25.70 -10.66
C LEU A 94 -7.93 25.69 -12.07
N SER A 95 -7.35 26.40 -13.01
CA SER A 95 -7.81 26.46 -14.41
C SER A 95 -7.79 25.06 -15.05
N LEU A 96 -6.68 24.34 -14.86
CA LEU A 96 -6.57 22.96 -15.34
C LEU A 96 -7.60 22.06 -14.67
N ALA A 97 -7.69 22.09 -13.34
CA ALA A 97 -8.65 21.26 -12.60
C ALA A 97 -10.11 21.60 -12.97
N ALA A 98 -10.44 22.88 -13.20
CA ALA A 98 -11.78 23.31 -13.62
C ALA A 98 -12.16 22.82 -15.03
N SER A 99 -11.18 22.65 -15.92
CA SER A 99 -11.38 22.05 -17.25
C SER A 99 -11.67 20.55 -17.20
N ARG A 100 -11.36 19.91 -16.07
CA ARG A 100 -11.66 18.51 -15.79
C ARG A 100 -13.10 18.37 -15.27
N GLY A 101 -13.48 17.18 -14.89
CA GLY A 101 -14.79 16.87 -14.30
C GLY A 101 -15.01 15.38 -14.24
N ILE A 102 -16.21 14.96 -13.87
CA ILE A 102 -16.53 13.54 -13.67
C ILE A 102 -16.35 12.74 -14.99
N GLY A 103 -16.71 13.32 -16.13
CA GLY A 103 -16.51 12.68 -17.43
C GLY A 103 -15.04 12.42 -17.75
N TRP A 104 -14.18 13.38 -17.45
CA TRP A 104 -12.72 13.22 -17.59
C TRP A 104 -12.18 12.17 -16.61
N LEU A 105 -12.66 12.16 -15.34
CA LEU A 105 -12.24 11.14 -14.37
C LEU A 105 -12.57 9.72 -14.84
N ARG A 106 -13.73 9.51 -15.45
CA ARG A 106 -14.09 8.19 -16.01
C ARG A 106 -13.16 7.76 -17.15
N ALA A 107 -12.77 8.70 -18.02
CA ALA A 107 -11.80 8.41 -19.07
C ALA A 107 -10.40 8.13 -18.49
N ASP A 108 -10.01 8.84 -17.44
CA ASP A 108 -8.74 8.62 -16.72
C ASP A 108 -8.72 7.26 -16.00
N GLU A 109 -9.83 6.84 -15.40
CA GLU A 109 -10.02 5.51 -14.79
C GLU A 109 -9.91 4.39 -15.83
N ALA A 110 -10.51 4.59 -17.02
CA ALA A 110 -10.38 3.64 -18.12
C ALA A 110 -8.92 3.55 -18.61
N ARG A 111 -8.19 4.67 -18.63
CA ARG A 111 -6.77 4.69 -18.96
C ARG A 111 -5.94 3.96 -17.88
N PHE A 112 -6.22 4.18 -16.61
CA PHE A 112 -5.61 3.40 -15.52
C PHE A 112 -5.80 1.89 -15.74
N ALA A 113 -7.03 1.45 -16.01
CA ALA A 113 -7.33 0.04 -16.22
C ALA A 113 -6.61 -0.57 -17.45
N SER A 114 -6.21 0.26 -18.42
CA SER A 114 -5.40 -0.19 -19.56
C SER A 114 -3.90 -0.32 -19.26
N LEU A 115 -3.42 0.36 -18.20
CA LEU A 115 -2.01 0.38 -17.79
C LEU A 115 -1.70 -0.64 -16.71
N TYR A 116 -2.66 -0.91 -15.84
CA TYR A 116 -2.48 -1.72 -14.63
C TYR A 116 -3.38 -2.95 -14.62
N MET A 117 -2.83 -4.07 -14.19
CA MET A 117 -3.63 -5.08 -13.51
C MET A 117 -4.06 -4.54 -12.14
N PRO A 118 -5.15 -5.06 -11.54
CA PRO A 118 -5.59 -4.58 -10.23
C PRO A 118 -4.45 -4.53 -9.22
N VAL A 119 -4.19 -3.34 -8.63
CA VAL A 119 -3.24 -3.17 -7.53
C VAL A 119 -3.96 -3.57 -6.25
N SER A 120 -3.71 -4.79 -5.79
CA SER A 120 -4.55 -5.42 -4.77
C SER A 120 -4.20 -4.99 -3.34
N ILE A 121 -2.94 -4.62 -3.09
CA ILE A 121 -2.47 -4.30 -1.74
C ILE A 121 -1.23 -3.41 -1.78
N LEU A 122 -1.16 -2.47 -0.85
CA LEU A 122 0.01 -1.63 -0.57
C LEU A 122 0.17 -1.46 0.93
N PRO A 123 1.40 -1.37 1.45
CA PRO A 123 1.62 -1.00 2.84
C PRO A 123 1.12 0.42 3.13
N PRO A 124 0.66 0.73 4.36
CA PRO A 124 0.08 2.03 4.68
C PRO A 124 0.97 3.24 4.40
N ASP A 125 2.28 3.10 4.57
CA ASP A 125 3.26 4.15 4.29
C ASP A 125 3.59 4.29 2.78
N GLN A 126 2.97 3.47 1.92
CA GLN A 126 3.17 3.46 0.47
C GLN A 126 1.91 3.85 -0.34
N TYR A 127 0.82 4.27 0.29
CA TYR A 127 -0.43 4.63 -0.41
C TYR A 127 -0.24 5.77 -1.42
N LEU A 128 0.74 6.65 -1.21
CA LEU A 128 1.10 7.71 -2.16
C LEU A 128 2.32 7.37 -3.03
N SER A 129 2.75 6.12 -3.12
CA SER A 129 3.83 5.72 -4.02
C SER A 129 3.34 5.61 -5.47
N ILE A 130 4.27 5.70 -6.41
CA ILE A 130 4.04 5.31 -7.80
C ILE A 130 4.23 3.80 -7.88
N VAL A 131 3.18 3.06 -8.13
CA VAL A 131 3.29 1.61 -8.32
C VAL A 131 3.80 1.32 -9.74
N LEU A 132 4.86 0.55 -9.84
CA LEU A 132 5.34 -0.03 -11.10
C LEU A 132 5.27 -1.54 -10.98
N GLN A 133 4.39 -2.15 -11.77
CA GLN A 133 4.17 -3.61 -11.72
C GLN A 133 5.32 -4.34 -12.44
N ALA A 134 6.37 -4.68 -11.70
CA ALA A 134 7.51 -5.46 -12.17
C ALA A 134 7.16 -6.95 -12.36
N THR A 135 6.26 -7.45 -11.51
CA THR A 135 5.66 -8.78 -11.64
C THR A 135 4.15 -8.66 -11.72
N ILE A 136 3.51 -9.68 -12.26
CA ILE A 136 2.06 -9.84 -12.29
C ILE A 136 1.72 -11.06 -11.45
N GLY A 137 0.77 -10.91 -10.51
CA GLY A 137 0.33 -12.01 -9.67
C GLY A 137 1.33 -12.39 -8.56
N CYS A 138 1.15 -13.60 -8.00
CA CYS A 138 1.96 -14.14 -6.93
C CYS A 138 2.52 -15.50 -7.32
N ALA A 139 3.85 -15.68 -7.23
CA ALA A 139 4.51 -16.93 -7.58
C ALA A 139 4.09 -18.10 -6.70
N TYR A 140 3.82 -17.84 -5.42
CA TYR A 140 3.37 -18.87 -4.50
C TYR A 140 1.86 -19.12 -4.60
N ASN A 141 1.04 -18.09 -4.47
CA ASN A 141 -0.43 -18.03 -4.65
C ASN A 141 -1.24 -19.18 -3.99
N ARG A 142 -0.75 -19.74 -2.86
CA ARG A 142 -1.34 -20.91 -2.16
C ARG A 142 -1.82 -20.60 -0.75
N CYS A 143 -1.56 -19.37 -0.23
CA CYS A 143 -1.95 -18.99 1.11
C CYS A 143 -3.46 -19.17 1.30
N SER A 144 -3.86 -19.88 2.38
CA SER A 144 -5.26 -20.25 2.62
C SER A 144 -6.18 -19.04 2.87
N PHE A 145 -5.61 -17.91 3.29
CA PHE A 145 -6.32 -16.68 3.64
C PHE A 145 -6.30 -15.61 2.55
N CYS A 146 -5.51 -15.78 1.49
CA CYS A 146 -5.26 -14.76 0.48
C CYS A 146 -5.98 -15.07 -0.84
N SER A 147 -6.58 -14.02 -1.44
CA SER A 147 -7.24 -14.11 -2.75
C SER A 147 -6.74 -13.06 -3.75
N PHE A 148 -5.78 -12.22 -3.37
CA PHE A 148 -5.40 -11.03 -4.15
C PHE A 148 -4.94 -11.31 -5.58
N TYR A 149 -4.41 -12.51 -5.84
CA TYR A 149 -3.76 -12.83 -7.11
C TYR A 149 -4.28 -14.13 -7.73
N ARG A 150 -5.43 -14.66 -7.27
CA ARG A 150 -5.99 -15.92 -7.80
C ARG A 150 -6.60 -15.78 -9.19
N ASP A 151 -6.89 -14.56 -9.59
CA ASP A 151 -7.48 -14.19 -10.88
C ASP A 151 -6.47 -14.18 -12.04
N ARG A 152 -5.17 -14.33 -11.76
CA ARG A 152 -4.12 -14.18 -12.76
C ARG A 152 -2.90 -15.09 -12.50
N PRO A 153 -2.27 -15.62 -13.58
CA PRO A 153 -1.02 -16.38 -13.46
C PRO A 153 0.13 -15.46 -13.10
N TYR A 154 1.09 -16.01 -12.36
CA TYR A 154 2.33 -15.28 -12.08
C TYR A 154 3.20 -15.18 -13.33
N ARG A 155 3.77 -14.00 -13.54
CA ARG A 155 4.91 -13.78 -14.42
C ARG A 155 5.74 -12.56 -13.97
N ALA A 156 7.05 -12.62 -14.17
CA ALA A 156 7.90 -11.45 -14.12
C ALA A 156 7.87 -10.77 -15.50
N ARG A 157 7.73 -9.44 -15.54
CA ARG A 157 7.85 -8.69 -16.78
C ARG A 157 9.30 -8.73 -17.26
N GLU A 158 9.51 -8.89 -18.56
CA GLU A 158 10.84 -8.66 -19.10
C GLU A 158 11.24 -7.19 -18.93
N PRO A 159 12.54 -6.89 -18.76
CA PRO A 159 13.01 -5.51 -18.56
C PRO A 159 12.49 -4.52 -19.60
N ARG A 160 12.41 -4.94 -20.86
CA ARG A 160 11.87 -4.11 -21.96
C ARG A 160 10.38 -3.82 -21.79
N GLU A 161 9.59 -4.80 -21.37
CA GLU A 161 8.16 -4.64 -21.07
C GLU A 161 7.97 -3.75 -19.84
N PHE A 162 8.79 -3.92 -18.81
CA PHE A 162 8.75 -3.09 -17.62
C PHE A 162 9.11 -1.62 -17.93
N ALA A 163 10.10 -1.38 -18.79
CA ALA A 163 10.45 -0.03 -19.23
C ALA A 163 9.30 0.65 -19.96
N ALA A 164 8.62 -0.08 -20.86
CA ALA A 164 7.44 0.45 -21.55
C ALA A 164 6.31 0.78 -20.57
N HIS A 165 6.03 -0.11 -19.58
CA HIS A 165 5.06 0.14 -18.53
C HIS A 165 5.42 1.38 -17.70
N ALA A 166 6.65 1.50 -17.24
CA ALA A 166 7.11 2.64 -16.44
C ALA A 166 6.98 3.98 -17.21
N ALA A 167 7.33 3.99 -18.50
CA ALA A 167 7.19 5.17 -19.35
C ALA A 167 5.71 5.55 -19.53
N GLN A 168 4.83 4.59 -19.80
CA GLN A 168 3.40 4.83 -19.93
C GLN A 168 2.77 5.36 -18.63
N VAL A 169 3.19 4.84 -17.48
CA VAL A 169 2.77 5.33 -16.16
C VAL A 169 3.22 6.77 -15.94
N ARG A 170 4.48 7.11 -16.26
CA ARG A 170 4.99 8.48 -16.18
C ARG A 170 4.17 9.44 -17.03
N ASP A 171 3.94 9.07 -18.30
CA ASP A 171 3.22 9.92 -19.25
C ASP A 171 1.75 10.11 -18.86
N TRP A 172 1.14 9.08 -18.25
CA TRP A 172 -0.23 9.17 -17.74
C TRP A 172 -0.33 9.98 -16.44
N LEU A 173 0.62 9.80 -15.51
CA LEU A 173 0.63 10.56 -14.25
C LEU A 173 0.87 12.04 -14.49
N GLY A 174 1.73 12.39 -15.46
CA GLY A 174 2.09 13.79 -15.74
C GLY A 174 2.54 14.53 -14.48
N ALA A 175 2.06 15.75 -14.30
CA ALA A 175 2.30 16.57 -13.10
C ALA A 175 1.69 15.95 -11.82
N GLY A 176 0.72 15.04 -11.93
CA GLY A 176 0.16 14.29 -10.81
C GLY A 176 1.17 13.38 -10.10
N ALA A 177 2.33 13.11 -10.74
CA ALA A 177 3.43 12.41 -10.08
C ALA A 177 4.09 13.22 -8.94
N LEU A 178 3.90 14.54 -8.89
CA LEU A 178 4.56 15.40 -7.90
C LEU A 178 4.07 15.18 -6.47
N ILE A 179 2.82 14.82 -6.27
CA ILE A 179 2.29 14.47 -4.94
C ILE A 179 2.81 13.10 -4.46
N ARG A 180 3.30 12.25 -5.37
CA ARG A 180 3.75 10.89 -5.06
C ARG A 180 5.13 10.91 -4.40
N ARG A 181 5.35 10.05 -3.36
CA ARG A 181 6.54 10.15 -2.51
C ARG A 181 7.63 9.12 -2.78
N GLY A 182 7.36 8.09 -3.56
CA GLY A 182 8.32 7.03 -3.85
C GLY A 182 7.84 6.16 -4.99
N ILE A 183 8.55 5.08 -5.24
CA ILE A 183 8.18 4.04 -6.20
C ILE A 183 7.95 2.76 -5.42
N PHE A 184 6.86 2.07 -5.70
CA PHE A 184 6.59 0.74 -5.17
C PHE A 184 6.62 -0.28 -6.30
N LEU A 185 7.58 -1.20 -6.27
CA LEU A 185 7.61 -2.31 -7.22
C LEU A 185 6.54 -3.35 -6.85
N GLY A 186 5.55 -3.52 -7.70
CA GLY A 186 4.48 -4.53 -7.56
C GLY A 186 4.75 -5.75 -8.43
N ASP A 187 3.96 -6.82 -8.36
CA ASP A 187 2.89 -7.06 -7.40
C ASP A 187 3.42 -7.71 -6.11
N ALA A 188 3.17 -9.03 -5.93
CA ALA A 188 3.37 -9.72 -4.65
C ALA A 188 4.84 -9.90 -4.23
N ASN A 189 5.74 -10.19 -5.17
CA ASN A 189 7.16 -10.42 -4.88
C ASN A 189 8.05 -10.12 -6.10
N PRO A 190 8.32 -8.85 -6.41
CA PRO A 190 9.22 -8.48 -7.50
C PRO A 190 10.69 -8.92 -7.26
N LEU A 191 11.11 -9.08 -6.00
CA LEU A 191 12.46 -9.54 -5.65
C LEU A 191 12.65 -11.04 -5.86
N GLY A 192 11.58 -11.80 -6.11
CA GLY A 192 11.62 -13.20 -6.52
C GLY A 192 11.84 -13.41 -8.03
N ALA A 193 11.85 -12.35 -8.82
CA ALA A 193 12.19 -12.41 -10.25
C ALA A 193 13.65 -12.77 -10.46
N PRO A 194 14.08 -13.16 -11.69
CA PRO A 194 15.50 -13.35 -12.00
C PRO A 194 16.33 -12.14 -11.55
N ARG A 195 17.51 -12.40 -10.99
CA ARG A 195 18.38 -11.35 -10.40
C ARG A 195 18.65 -10.20 -11.39
N GLU A 196 18.96 -10.53 -12.61
CA GLU A 196 19.21 -9.56 -13.67
C GLU A 196 18.00 -8.69 -13.98
N TYR A 197 16.77 -9.23 -13.86
CA TYR A 197 15.54 -8.46 -14.00
C TYR A 197 15.35 -7.48 -12.83
N VAL A 198 15.62 -7.92 -11.60
CA VAL A 198 15.52 -7.06 -10.40
C VAL A 198 16.45 -5.85 -10.53
N LEU A 199 17.70 -6.06 -10.99
CA LEU A 199 18.64 -4.96 -11.22
C LEU A 199 18.12 -3.99 -12.29
N GLU A 200 17.61 -4.51 -13.40
CA GLU A 200 17.03 -3.68 -14.46
C GLU A 200 15.75 -2.95 -14.00
N TYR A 201 14.90 -3.55 -13.18
CA TYR A 201 13.73 -2.87 -12.62
C TYR A 201 14.13 -1.64 -11.79
N LEU A 202 15.13 -1.76 -10.94
CA LEU A 202 15.63 -0.64 -10.14
C LEU A 202 16.24 0.45 -11.02
N ARG A 203 17.06 0.07 -12.01
CA ARG A 203 17.66 1.02 -12.96
C ARG A 203 16.57 1.79 -13.71
N ILE A 204 15.63 1.08 -14.34
CA ILE A 204 14.55 1.67 -15.13
C ILE A 204 13.66 2.57 -14.25
N ALA A 205 13.29 2.12 -13.05
CA ALA A 205 12.47 2.90 -12.14
C ALA A 205 13.11 4.24 -11.79
N ARG A 206 14.43 4.26 -11.54
CA ARG A 206 15.19 5.48 -11.25
C ARG A 206 15.41 6.37 -12.47
N ASP A 207 15.58 5.78 -13.64
CA ASP A 207 15.75 6.54 -14.90
C ASP A 207 14.43 7.25 -15.26
N VAL A 208 13.29 6.58 -15.07
CA VAL A 208 11.97 7.13 -15.40
C VAL A 208 11.47 8.12 -14.34
N PHE A 209 11.77 7.88 -13.06
CA PHE A 209 11.37 8.72 -11.93
C PHE A 209 12.59 9.06 -11.05
N PRO A 210 13.48 9.95 -11.52
CA PRO A 210 14.72 10.25 -10.82
C PRO A 210 14.49 10.86 -9.43
N GLY A 211 15.43 10.58 -8.51
CA GLY A 211 15.42 11.09 -7.15
C GLY A 211 14.42 10.42 -6.20
N ARG A 212 13.68 9.38 -6.64
CA ARG A 212 12.71 8.66 -5.82
C ARG A 212 13.29 7.39 -5.24
N GLU A 213 12.96 7.13 -3.98
CA GLU A 213 13.27 5.87 -3.30
C GLU A 213 12.39 4.74 -3.83
N VAL A 214 12.94 3.52 -3.84
CA VAL A 214 12.23 2.33 -4.31
C VAL A 214 11.92 1.42 -3.13
N HIS A 215 10.69 0.90 -3.09
CA HIS A 215 10.18 -0.01 -2.09
C HIS A 215 9.58 -1.23 -2.78
N ALA A 216 9.54 -2.39 -2.10
CA ALA A 216 9.00 -3.61 -2.68
C ALA A 216 8.48 -4.57 -1.62
N PHE A 217 7.54 -5.44 -1.99
CA PHE A 217 7.29 -6.66 -1.25
C PHE A 217 8.35 -7.71 -1.52
N SER A 218 8.59 -8.58 -0.53
CA SER A 218 9.28 -9.85 -0.71
C SER A 218 8.63 -10.91 0.17
N ASP A 219 8.52 -12.13 -0.34
CA ASP A 219 8.34 -13.28 0.53
C ASP A 219 9.71 -13.75 1.06
N TYR A 220 9.70 -14.62 2.08
CA TYR A 220 10.92 -15.11 2.71
C TYR A 220 11.37 -16.49 2.20
N PHE A 221 10.71 -17.04 1.19
CA PHE A 221 10.95 -18.42 0.76
C PHE A 221 11.17 -18.61 -0.74
N SER A 222 10.87 -17.63 -1.59
CA SER A 222 11.01 -17.75 -3.04
C SER A 222 12.04 -16.80 -3.66
N THR A 223 12.61 -15.87 -2.88
CA THR A 223 13.69 -15.00 -3.39
C THR A 223 14.94 -15.79 -3.76
N ARG A 224 15.54 -15.40 -4.89
CA ARG A 224 16.78 -16.00 -5.39
C ARG A 224 18.00 -15.10 -5.18
N LEU A 225 17.81 -13.98 -4.52
CA LEU A 225 18.86 -13.01 -4.20
C LEU A 225 19.76 -13.57 -3.09
N ARG A 226 21.05 -13.38 -3.22
CA ARG A 226 22.04 -13.69 -2.18
C ARG A 226 22.15 -12.50 -1.22
N PRO A 227 22.61 -12.70 0.02
CA PRO A 227 22.85 -11.61 0.96
C PRO A 227 23.71 -10.47 0.36
N SER A 228 24.73 -10.81 -0.42
CA SER A 228 25.59 -9.82 -1.10
C SER A 228 24.89 -8.97 -2.15
N ASP A 229 23.77 -9.42 -2.70
CA ASP A 229 23.01 -8.66 -3.69
C ASP A 229 22.29 -7.46 -3.07
N TYR A 230 21.88 -7.55 -1.80
CA TYR A 230 21.13 -6.47 -1.15
C TYR A 230 21.92 -5.16 -1.03
N SER A 231 23.23 -5.22 -0.80
CA SER A 231 24.08 -4.01 -0.80
C SER A 231 24.08 -3.31 -2.17
N LEU A 232 24.08 -4.08 -3.26
CA LEU A 232 23.97 -3.53 -4.61
C LEU A 232 22.58 -2.92 -4.82
N LEU A 233 21.51 -3.60 -4.43
CA LEU A 233 20.14 -3.08 -4.56
C LEU A 233 19.95 -1.81 -3.72
N ALA A 234 20.54 -1.71 -2.53
CA ALA A 234 20.55 -0.50 -1.70
C ALA A 234 21.23 0.67 -2.42
N SER A 235 22.39 0.44 -3.05
CA SER A 235 23.10 1.46 -3.85
C SER A 235 22.29 1.91 -5.07
N MET A 236 21.44 1.04 -5.59
CA MET A 236 20.50 1.31 -6.68
C MET A 236 19.19 1.93 -6.23
N GLY A 237 19.01 2.25 -4.93
CA GLY A 237 17.87 3.02 -4.42
C GLY A 237 16.76 2.21 -3.77
N LEU A 238 16.93 0.88 -3.56
CA LEU A 238 16.00 0.09 -2.74
C LEU A 238 16.15 0.53 -1.27
N ARG A 239 15.08 1.00 -0.64
CA ARG A 239 15.13 1.60 0.70
C ARG A 239 14.32 0.84 1.74
N ARG A 240 13.22 0.21 1.35
CA ARG A 240 12.44 -0.63 2.27
C ARG A 240 11.89 -1.85 1.55
N VAL A 241 11.96 -3.00 2.23
CA VAL A 241 11.36 -4.26 1.80
C VAL A 241 10.32 -4.70 2.82
N TYR A 242 9.13 -5.03 2.35
CA TYR A 242 8.03 -5.51 3.18
C TYR A 242 7.96 -7.03 3.10
N ILE A 243 8.02 -7.67 4.27
CA ILE A 243 8.03 -9.13 4.41
C ILE A 243 6.74 -9.57 5.09
N GLY A 244 5.94 -10.37 4.40
CA GLY A 244 4.80 -11.05 5.00
C GLY A 244 5.24 -12.20 5.89
N LEU A 245 5.55 -11.94 7.16
CA LEU A 245 5.84 -12.99 8.15
C LEU A 245 4.56 -13.74 8.52
N GLU A 246 3.47 -13.01 8.71
CA GLU A 246 2.14 -13.41 9.16
C GLU A 246 2.12 -13.97 10.59
N SER A 247 3.00 -14.91 10.91
CA SER A 247 3.18 -15.54 12.22
C SER A 247 4.59 -16.08 12.40
N GLY A 248 5.08 -16.10 13.62
CA GLY A 248 6.31 -16.82 13.99
C GLY A 248 6.08 -18.28 14.35
N SER A 249 4.82 -18.70 14.55
CA SER A 249 4.47 -20.08 14.85
C SER A 249 4.45 -20.94 13.59
N ARG A 250 5.22 -22.04 13.59
CA ARG A 250 5.21 -23.02 12.50
C ARG A 250 3.83 -23.63 12.26
N ASP A 251 3.09 -23.89 13.31
CA ASP A 251 1.76 -24.51 13.20
C ASP A 251 0.73 -23.55 12.63
N VAL A 252 0.77 -22.29 13.04
CA VAL A 252 -0.06 -21.24 12.44
C VAL A 252 0.30 -21.05 10.96
N LEU A 253 1.59 -21.05 10.58
CA LEU A 253 2.00 -20.95 9.18
C LEU A 253 1.50 -22.13 8.34
N ARG A 254 1.45 -23.36 8.89
CA ARG A 254 0.84 -24.51 8.20
C ARG A 254 -0.65 -24.28 7.95
N ILE A 255 -1.40 -23.78 8.93
CA ILE A 255 -2.81 -23.42 8.78
C ILE A 255 -2.99 -22.33 7.71
N LEU A 256 -2.11 -21.34 7.67
CA LEU A 256 -2.08 -20.29 6.66
C LEU A 256 -1.62 -20.81 5.28
N SER A 257 -1.24 -22.08 5.15
CA SER A 257 -0.66 -22.67 3.95
C SER A 257 0.57 -21.88 3.46
N LYS A 258 1.36 -21.37 4.40
CA LYS A 258 2.68 -20.76 4.14
C LYS A 258 3.79 -21.76 4.52
N PRO A 259 4.98 -21.67 3.91
CA PRO A 259 6.12 -22.46 4.33
C PRO A 259 6.39 -22.28 5.83
N PRO A 260 6.41 -23.37 6.64
CA PRO A 260 6.48 -23.28 8.10
C PRO A 260 7.91 -23.10 8.61
N GLU A 261 8.65 -22.20 7.99
CA GLU A 261 10.06 -21.91 8.27
C GLU A 261 10.28 -20.41 8.54
N PRO A 262 9.74 -19.87 9.66
CA PRO A 262 9.84 -18.43 9.95
C PRO A 262 11.28 -17.95 10.13
N ARG A 263 12.23 -18.83 10.42
CA ARG A 263 13.65 -18.49 10.51
C ARG A 263 14.26 -18.05 9.17
N LEU A 264 13.66 -18.44 8.04
CA LEU A 264 14.07 -17.91 6.73
C LEU A 264 13.80 -16.41 6.64
N ALA A 265 12.69 -15.93 7.23
CA ALA A 265 12.38 -14.50 7.31
C ALA A 265 13.46 -13.75 8.14
N VAL A 266 13.96 -14.35 9.22
CA VAL A 266 15.07 -13.78 10.01
C VAL A 266 16.32 -13.58 9.16
N GLY A 267 16.70 -14.59 8.37
CA GLY A 267 17.89 -14.52 7.49
C GLY A 267 17.79 -13.37 6.49
N ILE A 268 16.63 -13.24 5.82
CA ILE A 268 16.37 -12.15 4.88
C ILE A 268 16.35 -10.79 5.58
N ALA A 269 15.65 -10.70 6.73
CA ALA A 269 15.55 -9.45 7.47
C ALA A 269 16.93 -8.94 7.92
N ARG A 270 17.81 -9.83 8.40
CA ARG A 270 19.20 -9.48 8.74
C ARG A 270 20.00 -9.02 7.53
N SER A 271 19.95 -9.78 6.43
CA SER A 271 20.66 -9.42 5.20
C SER A 271 20.23 -8.05 4.63
N LEU A 272 18.94 -7.70 4.76
CA LEU A 272 18.43 -6.37 4.40
C LEU A 272 19.00 -5.31 5.35
N GLY A 273 18.98 -5.55 6.67
CA GLY A 273 19.53 -4.63 7.67
C GLY A 273 21.03 -4.38 7.48
N ASP A 274 21.82 -5.43 7.25
CA ASP A 274 23.25 -5.34 6.96
C ASP A 274 23.55 -4.49 5.72
N ALA A 275 22.62 -4.49 4.76
CA ALA A 275 22.69 -3.69 3.54
C ALA A 275 22.14 -2.26 3.72
N GLY A 276 21.66 -1.88 4.90
CA GLY A 276 21.04 -0.57 5.16
C GLY A 276 19.65 -0.39 4.54
N ILE A 277 18.96 -1.50 4.23
CA ILE A 277 17.58 -1.50 3.72
C ILE A 277 16.63 -1.69 4.90
N SER A 278 15.72 -0.74 5.11
CA SER A 278 14.69 -0.83 6.16
C SER A 278 13.71 -1.97 5.89
N ARG A 279 13.13 -2.51 6.94
CA ARG A 279 12.20 -3.64 6.88
C ARG A 279 10.81 -3.22 7.33
N GLY A 280 9.79 -3.64 6.59
CA GLY A 280 8.39 -3.63 7.01
C GLY A 280 7.96 -5.08 7.27
N ILE A 281 7.69 -5.46 8.50
CA ILE A 281 7.28 -6.84 8.81
C ILE A 281 5.77 -6.87 9.01
N ILE A 282 5.07 -7.69 8.24
CA ILE A 282 3.62 -7.82 8.33
C ILE A 282 3.28 -9.05 9.16
N VAL A 283 2.46 -8.84 10.18
CA VAL A 283 1.96 -9.87 11.10
C VAL A 283 0.44 -9.83 11.10
N LEU A 284 -0.19 -11.01 11.03
CA LEU A 284 -1.64 -11.13 11.03
C LEU A 284 -2.17 -11.29 12.45
N VAL A 285 -3.02 -10.38 12.89
CA VAL A 285 -3.80 -10.52 14.13
C VAL A 285 -4.97 -11.49 13.86
N GLY A 286 -5.22 -12.43 14.75
CA GLY A 286 -6.28 -13.43 14.62
C GLY A 286 -5.87 -14.70 13.88
N ALA A 287 -4.61 -14.82 13.46
CA ALA A 287 -4.12 -15.99 12.76
C ALA A 287 -4.08 -17.23 13.68
N GLY A 288 -4.64 -18.34 13.19
CA GLY A 288 -4.69 -19.61 13.92
C GLY A 288 -5.88 -19.78 14.88
N GLY A 289 -6.68 -18.72 15.08
CA GLY A 289 -7.83 -18.77 15.99
C GLY A 289 -7.46 -18.78 17.47
N ARG A 290 -8.47 -19.04 18.33
CA ARG A 290 -8.31 -18.99 19.79
C ARG A 290 -7.36 -20.07 20.31
N SER A 291 -7.44 -21.27 19.77
CA SER A 291 -6.59 -22.40 20.19
C SER A 291 -5.09 -22.16 19.94
N MET A 292 -4.74 -21.36 18.96
CA MET A 292 -3.34 -21.06 18.61
C MET A 292 -2.86 -19.68 19.08
N TRP A 293 -3.68 -18.94 19.83
CA TRP A 293 -3.38 -17.57 20.27
C TRP A 293 -1.98 -17.45 20.88
N ARG A 294 -1.74 -18.21 21.95
CA ARG A 294 -0.47 -18.15 22.67
C ARG A 294 0.73 -18.52 21.76
N ALA A 295 0.61 -19.62 21.02
CA ALA A 295 1.66 -20.06 20.10
C ALA A 295 1.94 -19.03 19.01
N HIS A 296 0.88 -18.33 18.54
CA HIS A 296 1.00 -17.27 17.55
C HIS A 296 1.74 -16.05 18.13
N VAL A 297 1.32 -15.53 19.27
CA VAL A 297 1.91 -14.33 19.86
C VAL A 297 3.35 -14.59 20.31
N GLU A 298 3.60 -15.61 21.14
CA GLU A 298 4.92 -15.93 21.67
C GLU A 298 5.92 -16.26 20.55
N GLY A 299 5.53 -17.13 19.59
CA GLY A 299 6.40 -17.48 18.48
C GLY A 299 6.69 -16.29 17.56
N THR A 300 5.73 -15.36 17.40
CA THR A 300 5.94 -14.15 16.60
C THR A 300 6.94 -13.22 17.28
N MET A 301 6.82 -12.99 18.61
CA MET A 301 7.77 -12.17 19.37
C MET A 301 9.19 -12.77 19.33
N GLU A 302 9.33 -14.10 19.49
CA GLU A 302 10.63 -14.78 19.40
C GLU A 302 11.32 -14.58 18.04
N VAL A 303 10.54 -14.69 16.95
CA VAL A 303 11.05 -14.49 15.59
C VAL A 303 11.44 -13.03 15.36
N LEU A 304 10.63 -12.07 15.80
CA LEU A 304 10.92 -10.64 15.66
C LEU A 304 12.16 -10.23 16.49
N ASP A 305 12.31 -10.75 17.70
CA ASP A 305 13.52 -10.55 18.54
C ASP A 305 14.80 -11.04 17.81
N SER A 306 14.67 -12.10 16.99
CA SER A 306 15.77 -12.66 16.22
C SER A 306 16.11 -11.86 14.95
N MET A 307 15.28 -10.90 14.51
CA MET A 307 15.49 -10.14 13.26
C MET A 307 16.45 -8.96 13.42
N ASP A 308 16.79 -8.56 14.63
CA ASP A 308 17.61 -7.37 14.91
C ASP A 308 17.05 -6.10 14.26
N LEU A 309 15.79 -5.80 14.59
CA LEU A 309 15.08 -4.65 14.01
C LEU A 309 15.61 -3.33 14.55
N SER A 310 15.83 -2.36 13.67
CA SER A 310 16.29 -1.01 13.99
C SER A 310 15.13 -0.03 14.16
N LYS A 311 15.43 1.22 14.56
CA LYS A 311 14.44 2.30 14.68
C LYS A 311 13.77 2.68 13.35
N ASP A 312 14.40 2.36 12.21
CA ASP A 312 13.89 2.68 10.87
C ASP A 312 12.95 1.58 10.33
N ASP A 313 12.91 0.44 11.02
CA ASP A 313 12.01 -0.65 10.71
C ASP A 313 10.63 -0.45 11.32
N ILE A 314 9.65 -1.19 10.80
CA ILE A 314 8.28 -1.10 11.27
C ILE A 314 7.60 -2.47 11.23
N VAL A 315 6.88 -2.82 12.28
CA VAL A 315 5.98 -3.97 12.28
C VAL A 315 4.56 -3.48 12.01
N PHE A 316 3.92 -4.07 11.02
CA PHE A 316 2.53 -3.81 10.68
C PHE A 316 1.65 -4.91 11.26
N LEU A 317 0.71 -4.54 12.13
CA LEU A 317 -0.31 -5.44 12.62
C LEU A 317 -1.55 -5.35 11.72
N SER A 318 -1.86 -6.45 11.02
CA SER A 318 -2.98 -6.53 10.08
C SER A 318 -3.99 -7.54 10.57
N ARG A 319 -5.24 -7.12 10.80
CA ARG A 319 -6.30 -8.05 11.20
C ARG A 319 -6.65 -8.97 10.05
N LEU A 320 -6.64 -10.26 10.32
CA LEU A 320 -7.04 -11.27 9.36
C LEU A 320 -8.53 -11.17 9.06
N LEU A 321 -8.87 -10.82 7.84
CA LEU A 321 -10.25 -10.84 7.37
C LEU A 321 -10.64 -12.27 6.97
N VAL A 322 -11.44 -12.94 7.80
CA VAL A 322 -11.92 -14.28 7.53
C VAL A 322 -12.98 -14.22 6.42
N ARG A 323 -12.65 -14.77 5.28
CA ARG A 323 -13.56 -14.85 4.13
C ARG A 323 -14.11 -16.27 3.98
N PRO A 324 -15.45 -16.45 3.95
CA PRO A 324 -16.07 -17.78 3.88
C PRO A 324 -15.69 -18.60 2.63
N ASP A 325 -15.32 -17.91 1.55
CA ASP A 325 -14.91 -18.52 0.27
C ASP A 325 -13.44 -18.98 0.23
N LEU A 326 -12.67 -18.70 1.29
CA LEU A 326 -11.26 -19.08 1.37
C LEU A 326 -11.04 -20.30 2.30
N PRO A 327 -10.03 -21.14 1.99
CA PRO A 327 -9.77 -22.37 2.77
C PRO A 327 -9.51 -22.12 4.26
N TYR A 328 -8.96 -20.97 4.63
CA TYR A 328 -8.72 -20.61 6.02
C TYR A 328 -9.99 -20.64 6.88
N ALA A 329 -11.11 -20.19 6.34
CA ALA A 329 -12.38 -20.16 7.08
C ALA A 329 -12.86 -21.54 7.55
N SER A 330 -12.57 -22.58 6.78
CA SER A 330 -12.91 -23.96 7.14
C SER A 330 -11.81 -24.67 7.94
N ALA A 331 -10.55 -24.23 7.81
CA ALA A 331 -9.41 -24.81 8.51
C ALA A 331 -9.36 -24.43 9.99
N VAL A 332 -9.89 -23.26 10.34
CA VAL A 332 -10.01 -22.75 11.72
C VAL A 332 -11.49 -22.66 12.06
N ARG A 333 -11.90 -23.20 13.21
CA ARG A 333 -13.31 -23.19 13.66
C ARG A 333 -13.57 -22.20 14.80
N ASP A 334 -12.54 -21.83 15.50
CA ASP A 334 -12.55 -20.98 16.70
C ASP A 334 -11.97 -19.59 16.42
N HIS A 335 -12.43 -18.97 15.32
CA HIS A 335 -12.06 -17.61 14.96
C HIS A 335 -12.26 -16.64 16.11
N LEU A 336 -11.37 -15.67 16.23
CA LEU A 336 -11.49 -14.63 17.25
C LEU A 336 -12.68 -13.71 16.93
N SER A 337 -13.46 -13.41 17.96
CA SER A 337 -14.45 -12.33 17.93
C SER A 337 -13.78 -10.96 17.88
N GLU A 338 -14.52 -9.91 17.55
CA GLU A 338 -13.98 -8.56 17.50
C GLU A 338 -13.31 -8.09 18.82
N PRO A 339 -13.91 -8.36 20.03
CA PRO A 339 -13.21 -8.05 21.29
C PRO A 339 -11.91 -8.84 21.48
N GLU A 340 -11.88 -10.11 21.08
CA GLU A 340 -10.67 -10.94 21.16
C GLU A 340 -9.58 -10.50 20.18
N LEU A 341 -9.98 -10.01 19.00
CA LEU A 341 -9.03 -9.37 18.06
C LEU A 341 -8.44 -8.09 18.65
N ASP A 342 -9.23 -7.29 19.37
CA ASP A 342 -8.76 -6.12 20.10
C ASP A 342 -7.72 -6.53 21.16
N GLU A 343 -8.06 -7.53 21.97
CA GLU A 343 -7.20 -8.02 23.05
C GLU A 343 -5.87 -8.56 22.52
N GLN A 344 -5.89 -9.38 21.46
CA GLN A 344 -4.66 -9.92 20.86
C GLN A 344 -3.81 -8.82 20.20
N GLU A 345 -4.45 -7.85 19.52
CA GLU A 345 -3.74 -6.72 18.93
C GLU A 345 -3.08 -5.85 20.00
N ASP A 346 -3.78 -5.58 21.11
CA ASP A 346 -3.25 -4.79 22.24
C ASP A 346 -2.10 -5.53 22.95
N GLU A 347 -2.19 -6.86 23.11
CA GLU A 347 -1.11 -7.69 23.64
C GLU A 347 0.13 -7.60 22.75
N MET A 348 -0.02 -7.81 21.44
CA MET A 348 1.09 -7.71 20.50
C MET A 348 1.68 -6.30 20.44
N LEU A 349 0.83 -5.28 20.43
CA LEU A 349 1.23 -3.88 20.41
C LEU A 349 2.04 -3.53 21.67
N GLY A 350 1.58 -3.95 22.84
CA GLY A 350 2.26 -3.78 24.13
C GLY A 350 3.64 -4.45 24.15
N ALA A 351 3.69 -5.71 23.68
CA ALA A 351 4.92 -6.48 23.60
C ALA A 351 5.96 -5.87 22.66
N LEU A 352 5.53 -5.35 21.50
CA LEU A 352 6.40 -4.70 20.52
C LEU A 352 6.91 -3.34 21.01
N ARG A 353 6.04 -2.54 21.64
CA ARG A 353 6.42 -1.24 22.23
C ARG A 353 7.42 -1.41 23.36
N ALA A 354 7.26 -2.42 24.21
CA ALA A 354 8.22 -2.74 25.27
C ALA A 354 9.63 -3.05 24.73
N ARG A 355 9.72 -3.50 23.49
CA ARG A 355 10.97 -3.76 22.73
C ARG A 355 11.51 -2.55 21.98
N GLY A 356 10.83 -1.41 22.05
CA GLY A 356 11.18 -0.21 21.28
C GLY A 356 10.92 -0.32 19.78
N ILE A 357 10.16 -1.32 19.33
CA ILE A 357 9.84 -1.54 17.92
C ILE A 357 8.70 -0.60 17.49
N ARG A 358 8.85 0.06 16.34
CA ARG A 358 7.79 0.86 15.74
C ARG A 358 6.69 -0.05 15.20
N VAL A 359 5.45 0.27 15.55
CA VAL A 359 4.28 -0.50 15.15
C VAL A 359 3.26 0.42 14.48
N ALA A 360 2.62 -0.07 13.45
CA ALA A 360 1.47 0.59 12.83
C ALA A 360 0.35 -0.40 12.49
N PRO A 361 -0.91 0.02 12.57
CA PRO A 361 -2.01 -0.78 12.07
C PRO A 361 -1.95 -0.88 10.54
N TYR A 362 -2.41 -2.00 10.00
CA TYR A 362 -2.52 -2.23 8.58
C TYR A 362 -3.89 -2.82 8.22
N ASP A 363 -4.82 -1.98 7.85
CA ASP A 363 -6.10 -2.43 7.30
C ASP A 363 -6.00 -2.50 5.78
N ILE A 364 -6.06 -3.72 5.24
CA ILE A 364 -5.96 -3.94 3.79
C ILE A 364 -7.09 -3.30 2.99
N ARG A 365 -8.21 -2.92 3.63
CA ARG A 365 -9.34 -2.21 3.01
C ARG A 365 -9.02 -0.73 2.75
N GLU A 366 -7.98 -0.20 3.41
CA GLU A 366 -7.49 1.17 3.17
C GLU A 366 -6.56 1.26 1.95
N ALA A 367 -6.06 0.14 1.46
CA ALA A 367 -5.17 0.08 0.31
C ALA A 367 -5.95 0.35 -0.99
N ILE A 368 -6.17 1.62 -1.28
CA ILE A 368 -6.78 2.06 -2.53
C ILE A 368 -5.71 2.66 -3.44
N TYR A 369 -5.66 2.19 -4.68
CA TYR A 369 -4.69 2.68 -5.65
C TYR A 369 -5.33 3.08 -6.96
#